data_c6cd549fac703909cc5899f8c59daf45
#
_entry.id   c6cd549fac703909cc5899f8c59daf45
#
_cell.length_a   1.000
_cell.length_b   1.000
_cell.length_c   1.000
_cell.angle_alpha   90.00
_cell.angle_beta   90.00
_cell.angle_gamma   90.00
#
_symmetry.space_group_name_H-M   'P 1'
#
loop_
_entity.id
_entity.type
_entity.pdbx_description
1 polymer ?
#
loop_
_entity_poly.entity_id
_entity_poly.type
_entity_poly.pdbx_seq_one_letter_code
_entity_poly.pdbx_strand_id
1 'polypeptide(L)'
;MILVTNDDGFNAAGIKQLYKNASMVDDAVMVAPDSMRSASGMSITFTRPMRIQSLEAYGINGYCVSGYPADTITVAQNIILKGKKIDLVASGINIGSNISLRSIYASGTISAAIAAALKGIKSIAFSMVTDQINVNEASFSYINAGTYLTC
;
A
#
# COMPACT_ATOMS: atom_id res chain seq x y z
N MET A 1 -2.04 -15.34 -3.77
CA MET A 1 -1.77 -14.04 -4.43
C MET A 1 -1.69 -12.95 -3.40
N ILE A 2 -0.70 -12.07 -3.51
CA ILE A 2 -0.49 -10.93 -2.60
C ILE A 2 -0.91 -9.63 -3.30
N LEU A 3 -1.79 -8.85 -2.68
CA LEU A 3 -2.11 -7.49 -3.09
C LEU A 3 -1.19 -6.51 -2.37
N VAL A 4 -0.45 -5.70 -3.12
CA VAL A 4 0.47 -4.68 -2.58
C VAL A 4 -0.13 -3.29 -2.79
N THR A 5 -0.16 -2.49 -1.73
CA THR A 5 -0.69 -1.11 -1.74
C THR A 5 0.10 -0.19 -0.80
N ASN A 6 -0.20 1.10 -0.78
CA ASN A 6 0.36 2.10 0.12
C ASN A 6 -0.52 3.37 0.15
N ASP A 7 -0.06 4.42 0.82
CA ASP A 7 -0.62 5.78 0.77
C ASP A 7 0.31 6.81 0.10
N ASP A 8 1.55 6.44 -0.22
CA ASP A 8 2.52 7.32 -0.89
C ASP A 8 2.35 7.37 -2.42
N GLY A 9 1.56 6.44 -2.97
CA GLY A 9 1.27 6.34 -4.39
C GLY A 9 2.14 5.32 -5.13
N PHE A 10 1.72 5.01 -6.37
CA PHE A 10 2.31 3.96 -7.21
C PHE A 10 3.82 4.11 -7.45
N ASN A 11 4.31 5.36 -7.57
CA ASN A 11 5.70 5.63 -7.90
C ASN A 11 6.65 5.65 -6.70
N ALA A 12 6.15 5.55 -5.48
CA ALA A 12 6.97 5.60 -4.27
C ALA A 12 7.96 4.42 -4.21
N ALA A 13 9.17 4.68 -3.67
CA ALA A 13 10.21 3.66 -3.55
C ALA A 13 9.80 2.52 -2.62
N GLY A 14 9.08 2.83 -1.53
CA GLY A 14 8.62 1.85 -0.55
C GLY A 14 7.72 0.77 -1.14
N ILE A 15 6.73 1.15 -1.95
CA ILE A 15 5.81 0.17 -2.54
C ILE A 15 6.51 -0.69 -3.61
N LYS A 16 7.44 -0.13 -4.38
CA LYS A 16 8.22 -0.88 -5.37
C LYS A 16 9.06 -1.95 -4.70
N GLN A 17 9.72 -1.61 -3.58
CA GLN A 17 10.49 -2.58 -2.81
C GLN A 17 9.60 -3.65 -2.18
N LEU A 18 8.45 -3.26 -1.63
CA LEU A 18 7.48 -4.21 -1.07
C LEU A 18 6.95 -5.17 -2.14
N TYR A 19 6.61 -4.65 -3.33
CA TYR A 19 6.18 -5.47 -4.46
C TYR A 19 7.25 -6.47 -4.88
N LYS A 20 8.50 -6.02 -5.02
CA LYS A 20 9.63 -6.89 -5.36
C LYS A 20 9.77 -8.05 -4.37
N ASN A 21 9.69 -7.75 -3.07
CA ASN A 21 9.80 -8.78 -2.03
C ASN A 21 8.56 -9.70 -2.02
N ALA A 22 7.36 -9.17 -2.18
CA ALA A 22 6.14 -9.96 -2.27
C ALA A 22 6.17 -10.93 -3.46
N SER A 23 6.66 -10.48 -4.61
CA SER A 23 6.79 -11.30 -5.83
C SER A 23 7.80 -12.45 -5.71
N MET A 24 8.69 -12.44 -4.72
CA MET A 24 9.56 -13.56 -4.40
C MET A 24 8.85 -14.65 -3.59
N VAL A 25 7.70 -14.32 -2.99
CA VAL A 25 6.96 -15.22 -2.09
C VAL A 25 5.77 -15.86 -2.80
N ASP A 26 5.03 -15.07 -3.58
CA ASP A 26 3.83 -15.52 -4.31
C ASP A 26 3.52 -14.54 -5.44
N ASP A 27 2.55 -14.87 -6.31
CA ASP A 27 2.02 -13.94 -7.29
C ASP A 27 1.60 -12.64 -6.63
N ALA A 28 2.14 -11.52 -7.09
CA ALA A 28 1.87 -10.19 -6.53
C ALA A 28 1.23 -9.26 -7.55
N VAL A 29 0.30 -8.43 -7.10
CA VAL A 29 -0.31 -7.36 -7.89
C VAL A 29 -0.24 -6.06 -7.10
N MET A 30 0.23 -4.99 -7.75
CA MET A 30 0.27 -3.66 -7.16
C MET A 30 -1.01 -2.88 -7.53
N VAL A 31 -1.73 -2.39 -6.53
CA VAL A 31 -2.84 -1.44 -6.71
C VAL A 31 -2.66 -0.31 -5.70
N ALA A 32 -2.35 0.88 -6.17
CA ALA A 32 -1.99 2.01 -5.33
C ALA A 32 -2.75 3.29 -5.69
N PRO A 33 -2.84 4.27 -4.81
CA PRO A 33 -3.33 5.60 -5.15
C PRO A 33 -2.49 6.23 -6.28
N ASP A 34 -3.13 7.04 -7.11
CA ASP A 34 -2.49 7.79 -8.19
C ASP A 34 -1.54 8.90 -7.69
N SER A 35 -1.70 9.30 -6.45
CA SER A 35 -0.92 10.35 -5.79
C SER A 35 -0.85 10.09 -4.28
N MET A 36 0.10 10.76 -3.62
CA MET A 36 0.26 10.70 -2.17
C MET A 36 -1.04 11.07 -1.43
N ARG A 37 -1.40 10.27 -0.42
CA ARG A 37 -2.59 10.41 0.44
C ARG A 37 -2.23 10.41 1.92
N SER A 38 -1.13 11.06 2.27
CA SER A 38 -0.66 11.14 3.66
C SER A 38 -1.72 11.72 4.59
N ALA A 39 -1.76 11.19 5.81
CA ALA A 39 -2.72 11.57 6.86
C ALA A 39 -4.20 11.43 6.44
N SER A 40 -4.50 10.58 5.48
CA SER A 40 -5.88 10.35 5.03
C SER A 40 -6.71 9.48 5.97
N GLY A 41 -6.08 8.77 6.90
CA GLY A 41 -6.77 7.83 7.78
C GLY A 41 -7.64 6.84 7.01
N MET A 42 -8.80 6.50 7.55
CA MET A 42 -9.79 5.60 6.92
C MET A 42 -10.68 6.28 5.87
N SER A 43 -10.20 7.35 5.22
CA SER A 43 -10.96 8.04 4.19
C SER A 43 -11.30 7.13 3.01
N ILE A 44 -12.49 7.33 2.46
CA ILE A 44 -12.99 6.68 1.25
C ILE A 44 -13.63 7.70 0.31
N THR A 45 -13.69 7.40 -0.96
CA THR A 45 -14.25 8.28 -1.99
C THR A 45 -15.73 7.99 -2.20
N PHE A 46 -16.60 8.95 -1.83
CA PHE A 46 -18.04 8.84 -2.01
C PHE A 46 -18.62 9.74 -3.11
N THR A 47 -18.02 10.91 -3.32
CA THR A 47 -18.67 12.01 -4.04
C THR A 47 -18.27 12.15 -5.50
N ARG A 48 -17.33 11.32 -5.96
CA ARG A 48 -16.80 11.40 -7.33
C ARG A 48 -16.51 10.01 -7.89
N PRO A 49 -16.59 9.82 -9.22
CA PRO A 49 -16.10 8.62 -9.88
C PRO A 49 -14.60 8.42 -9.62
N MET A 50 -14.20 7.18 -9.41
CA MET A 50 -12.77 6.80 -9.34
C MET A 50 -12.30 6.34 -10.71
N ARG A 51 -11.11 6.79 -11.10
CA ARG A 51 -10.41 6.30 -12.29
C ARG A 51 -9.50 5.17 -11.90
N ILE A 52 -9.46 4.16 -12.75
CA ILE A 52 -8.52 3.03 -12.64
C ILE A 52 -7.68 3.07 -13.91
N GLN A 53 -6.37 3.11 -13.75
CA GLN A 53 -5.43 3.12 -14.84
C GLN A 53 -4.44 1.97 -14.67
N SER A 54 -4.32 1.10 -15.68
CA SER A 54 -3.24 0.13 -15.74
C SER A 54 -1.94 0.87 -16.08
N LEU A 55 -0.89 0.59 -15.34
CA LEU A 55 0.43 1.16 -15.54
C LEU A 55 1.49 0.07 -15.60
N GLU A 56 2.43 0.26 -16.49
CA GLU A 56 3.69 -0.48 -16.52
C GLU A 56 4.83 0.51 -16.29
N ALA A 57 5.49 0.39 -15.17
CA ALA A 57 6.61 1.23 -14.81
C ALA A 57 7.67 0.43 -14.05
N TYR A 58 8.94 0.61 -14.40
CA TYR A 58 10.07 -0.06 -13.73
C TYR A 58 9.97 -1.60 -13.71
N GLY A 59 9.39 -2.20 -14.77
CA GLY A 59 9.15 -3.65 -14.84
C GLY A 59 8.04 -4.16 -13.92
N ILE A 60 7.23 -3.26 -13.35
CA ILE A 60 6.08 -3.60 -12.50
C ILE A 60 4.80 -3.31 -13.27
N ASN A 61 3.99 -4.35 -13.44
CA ASN A 61 2.62 -4.21 -13.93
C ASN A 61 1.67 -4.02 -12.76
N GLY A 62 0.90 -2.94 -12.76
CA GLY A 62 -0.01 -2.63 -11.67
C GLY A 62 -1.09 -1.63 -12.07
N TYR A 63 -1.78 -1.11 -11.07
CA TYR A 63 -2.92 -0.23 -11.27
C TYR A 63 -2.83 0.98 -10.33
N CYS A 64 -3.12 2.16 -10.90
CA CYS A 64 -3.37 3.38 -10.13
C CYS A 64 -4.87 3.62 -9.97
N VAL A 65 -5.27 4.05 -8.80
CA VAL A 65 -6.65 4.40 -8.45
C VAL A 65 -6.71 5.83 -7.95
N SER A 66 -7.61 6.65 -8.51
CA SER A 66 -7.80 8.06 -8.06
C SER A 66 -8.59 8.15 -6.75
N GLY A 67 -8.32 7.25 -5.80
CA GLY A 67 -8.95 7.13 -4.50
C GLY A 67 -7.96 7.17 -3.33
N TYR A 68 -8.46 6.84 -2.15
CA TYR A 68 -7.68 6.67 -0.94
C TYR A 68 -7.14 5.23 -0.82
N PRO A 69 -6.20 4.95 0.11
CA PRO A 69 -5.69 3.59 0.31
C PRO A 69 -6.78 2.54 0.58
N ALA A 70 -7.81 2.86 1.35
CA ALA A 70 -8.94 1.96 1.58
C ALA A 70 -9.75 1.67 0.30
N ASP A 71 -9.84 2.65 -0.62
CA ASP A 71 -10.50 2.46 -1.91
C ASP A 71 -9.75 1.47 -2.79
N THR A 72 -8.40 1.48 -2.75
CA THR A 72 -7.59 0.55 -3.55
C THR A 72 -7.92 -0.90 -3.25
N ILE A 73 -8.19 -1.23 -1.98
CA ILE A 73 -8.60 -2.57 -1.55
C ILE A 73 -9.95 -2.95 -2.15
N THR A 74 -10.91 -2.03 -2.08
CA THR A 74 -12.26 -2.26 -2.61
C THR A 74 -12.25 -2.42 -4.13
N VAL A 75 -11.50 -1.55 -4.82
CA VAL A 75 -11.35 -1.59 -6.28
C VAL A 75 -10.59 -2.85 -6.72
N ALA A 76 -9.51 -3.19 -6.00
CA ALA A 76 -8.75 -4.41 -6.30
C ALA A 76 -9.66 -5.65 -6.21
N GLN A 77 -10.36 -5.83 -5.09
CA GLN A 77 -11.18 -7.02 -4.85
C GLN A 77 -12.38 -7.14 -5.81
N ASN A 78 -13.08 -6.03 -6.07
CA ASN A 78 -14.38 -6.08 -6.75
C ASN A 78 -14.28 -5.85 -8.27
N ILE A 79 -13.20 -5.23 -8.75
CA ILE A 79 -13.06 -4.83 -10.14
C ILE A 79 -11.81 -5.47 -10.77
N ILE A 80 -10.61 -5.16 -10.28
CA ILE A 80 -9.35 -5.55 -10.94
C ILE A 80 -9.11 -7.06 -10.82
N LEU A 81 -9.29 -7.60 -9.62
CA LEU A 81 -9.04 -9.01 -9.29
C LEU A 81 -10.34 -9.79 -9.05
N LYS A 82 -11.44 -9.31 -9.64
CA LYS A 82 -12.75 -9.95 -9.47
C LYS A 82 -12.67 -11.45 -9.79
N GLY A 83 -13.13 -12.27 -8.84
CA GLY A 83 -13.09 -13.73 -8.95
C GLY A 83 -11.76 -14.38 -8.61
N LYS A 84 -10.72 -13.60 -8.34
CA LYS A 84 -9.42 -14.12 -7.85
C LYS A 84 -9.34 -14.02 -6.34
N LYS A 85 -8.69 -15.01 -5.71
CA LYS A 85 -8.49 -15.03 -4.26
C LYS A 85 -7.28 -14.18 -3.90
N ILE A 86 -7.48 -13.17 -3.07
CA ILE A 86 -6.42 -12.41 -2.42
C ILE A 86 -6.14 -13.09 -1.07
N ASP A 87 -4.95 -13.65 -0.89
CA ASP A 87 -4.56 -14.35 0.33
C ASP A 87 -3.97 -13.42 1.38
N LEU A 88 -3.33 -12.33 0.92
CA LEU A 88 -2.67 -11.35 1.78
C LEU A 88 -2.73 -9.96 1.14
N VAL A 89 -2.97 -8.94 1.95
CA VAL A 89 -2.71 -7.54 1.60
C VAL A 89 -1.47 -7.08 2.34
N ALA A 90 -0.47 -6.59 1.59
CA ALA A 90 0.74 -5.96 2.10
C ALA A 90 0.67 -4.46 1.81
N SER A 91 0.62 -3.62 2.85
CA SER A 91 0.52 -2.16 2.72
C SER A 91 1.80 -1.48 3.19
N GLY A 92 2.40 -0.63 2.34
CA GLY A 92 3.63 0.11 2.65
C GLY A 92 4.67 0.02 1.53
N ILE A 93 5.96 0.21 1.79
CA ILE A 93 6.58 0.50 3.11
C ILE A 93 6.47 2.01 3.33
N ASN A 94 5.81 2.42 4.41
CA ASN A 94 5.70 3.82 4.79
C ASN A 94 7.01 4.33 5.38
N ILE A 95 7.44 5.53 4.98
CA ILE A 95 8.53 6.24 5.64
C ILE A 95 7.94 7.06 6.78
N GLY A 96 8.29 6.69 8.00
CA GLY A 96 7.77 7.29 9.22
C GLY A 96 7.10 6.28 10.15
N SER A 97 7.07 6.62 11.42
CA SER A 97 6.53 5.77 12.47
C SER A 97 5.00 5.81 12.51
N ASN A 98 4.38 4.63 12.63
CA ASN A 98 2.94 4.47 12.81
C ASN A 98 2.58 3.77 14.14
N ILE A 99 3.43 3.93 15.19
CA ILE A 99 3.26 3.22 16.47
C ILE A 99 2.41 3.96 17.51
N SER A 100 2.18 5.27 17.37
CA SER A 100 1.30 6.00 18.27
C SER A 100 -0.16 5.86 17.86
N LEU A 101 -1.10 5.93 18.80
CA LEU A 101 -2.54 5.90 18.47
C LEU A 101 -2.91 6.97 17.43
N ARG A 102 -2.37 8.18 17.58
CA ARG A 102 -2.60 9.25 16.60
C ARG A 102 -2.10 8.85 15.20
N SER A 103 -0.90 8.28 15.11
CA SER A 103 -0.33 7.85 13.83
C SER A 103 -1.14 6.71 13.23
N ILE A 104 -1.57 5.74 14.04
CA ILE A 104 -2.40 4.61 13.61
C ILE A 104 -3.70 5.12 12.96
N TYR A 105 -4.43 6.01 13.63
CA TYR A 105 -5.69 6.54 13.09
C TYR A 105 -5.51 7.45 11.88
N ALA A 106 -4.39 8.15 11.77
CA ALA A 106 -4.11 9.04 10.64
C ALA A 106 -3.48 8.33 9.43
N SER A 107 -2.88 7.15 9.61
CA SER A 107 -2.11 6.45 8.60
C SER A 107 -2.99 5.86 7.50
N GLY A 108 -2.73 6.23 6.26
CA GLY A 108 -3.30 5.58 5.08
C GLY A 108 -2.76 4.16 4.89
N THR A 109 -1.50 3.91 5.22
CA THR A 109 -0.87 2.59 5.17
C THR A 109 -1.60 1.59 6.07
N ILE A 110 -1.85 1.97 7.34
CA ILE A 110 -2.60 1.13 8.29
C ILE A 110 -4.05 0.99 7.85
N SER A 111 -4.65 2.06 7.35
CA SER A 111 -6.04 2.06 6.91
C SER A 111 -6.32 1.07 5.78
N ALA A 112 -5.38 0.92 4.83
CA ALA A 112 -5.50 -0.10 3.79
C ALA A 112 -5.48 -1.51 4.38
N ALA A 113 -4.60 -1.78 5.36
CA ALA A 113 -4.56 -3.08 6.05
C ALA A 113 -5.85 -3.35 6.82
N ILE A 114 -6.38 -2.34 7.55
CA ILE A 114 -7.68 -2.46 8.25
C ILE A 114 -8.82 -2.70 7.25
N ALA A 115 -8.84 -1.96 6.12
CA ALA A 115 -9.86 -2.16 5.08
C ALA A 115 -9.86 -3.58 4.52
N ALA A 116 -8.68 -4.19 4.36
CA ALA A 116 -8.54 -5.59 3.97
C ALA A 116 -9.04 -6.54 5.06
N ALA A 117 -8.65 -6.32 6.32
CA ALA A 117 -9.08 -7.13 7.45
C ALA A 117 -10.60 -7.12 7.63
N LEU A 118 -11.25 -5.96 7.47
CA LEU A 118 -12.72 -5.83 7.52
C LEU A 118 -13.43 -6.63 6.40
N LYS A 119 -12.72 -6.97 5.33
CA LYS A 119 -13.20 -7.83 4.24
C LYS A 119 -12.82 -9.30 4.41
N GLY A 120 -12.24 -9.67 5.55
CA GLY A 120 -11.80 -11.04 5.85
C GLY A 120 -10.49 -11.44 5.15
N ILE A 121 -9.72 -10.49 4.61
CA ILE A 121 -8.44 -10.74 3.96
C ILE A 121 -7.32 -10.50 4.99
N LYS A 122 -6.39 -11.44 5.12
CA LYS A 122 -5.19 -11.25 5.95
C LYS A 122 -4.42 -10.03 5.48
N SER A 123 -3.90 -9.23 6.40
CA SER A 123 -3.20 -8.00 6.02
C SER A 123 -2.03 -7.67 6.95
N ILE A 124 -1.03 -6.99 6.40
CA ILE A 124 0.14 -6.49 7.12
C ILE A 124 0.41 -5.06 6.66
N ALA A 125 0.68 -4.15 7.61
CA ALA A 125 1.16 -2.80 7.34
C ALA A 125 2.65 -2.71 7.70
N PHE A 126 3.45 -2.15 6.79
CA PHE A 126 4.88 -1.97 6.95
C PHE A 126 5.22 -0.49 7.08
N SER A 127 5.94 -0.15 8.13
CA SER A 127 6.44 1.21 8.37
C SER A 127 7.92 1.14 8.74
N MET A 128 8.69 2.12 8.30
CA MET A 128 10.11 2.21 8.55
C MET A 128 10.45 3.56 9.18
N VAL A 129 11.15 3.54 10.30
CA VAL A 129 11.72 4.75 10.90
C VAL A 129 13.12 4.95 10.33
N THR A 130 13.43 6.13 9.86
CA THR A 130 14.76 6.51 9.39
C THR A 130 15.16 7.84 9.99
N ASP A 131 16.40 7.92 10.47
CA ASP A 131 17.00 9.15 11.00
C ASP A 131 17.57 10.04 9.88
N GLN A 132 17.53 9.60 8.63
CA GLN A 132 18.08 10.33 7.50
C GLN A 132 17.04 11.21 6.84
N ILE A 133 17.16 12.51 7.04
CA ILE A 133 16.28 13.54 6.44
C ILE A 133 16.54 13.71 4.92
N ASN A 134 17.69 13.26 4.41
CA ASN A 134 18.06 13.36 3.00
C ASN A 134 17.88 12.01 2.29
N VAL A 135 16.65 11.68 1.95
CA VAL A 135 16.35 10.47 1.17
C VAL A 135 16.47 10.80 -0.31
N ASN A 136 17.66 10.64 -0.88
CA ASN A 136 17.77 10.41 -2.32
C ASN A 136 17.25 9.00 -2.59
N GLU A 137 16.14 8.88 -3.31
CA GLU A 137 15.46 7.59 -3.59
C GLU A 137 16.39 6.52 -4.15
N ALA A 138 17.47 6.93 -4.84
CA ALA A 138 18.46 6.03 -5.44
C ALA A 138 19.40 5.34 -4.45
N SER A 139 19.51 5.81 -3.22
CA SER A 139 20.47 5.29 -2.21
C SER A 139 19.81 4.59 -1.02
N PHE A 140 18.49 4.45 -1.03
CA PHE A 140 17.75 3.87 0.08
C PHE A 140 17.74 2.34 0.01
N SER A 141 18.43 1.69 0.95
CA SER A 141 18.36 0.25 1.12
C SER A 141 17.27 -0.11 2.13
N TYR A 142 16.17 -0.68 1.67
CA TYR A 142 15.10 -1.25 2.52
C TYR A 142 15.48 -2.61 3.14
N ILE A 143 16.75 -3.03 3.03
CA ILE A 143 17.22 -4.36 3.42
C ILE A 143 17.03 -4.63 4.93
N ASN A 144 16.95 -3.59 5.74
CA ASN A 144 16.81 -3.69 7.19
C ASN A 144 15.48 -3.12 7.75
N ALA A 145 14.45 -2.98 6.93
CA ALA A 145 13.13 -2.56 7.41
C ALA A 145 12.51 -3.68 8.26
N GLY A 146 12.94 -3.77 9.52
CA GLY A 146 12.52 -4.77 10.47
C GLY A 146 11.63 -4.21 11.57
N THR A 147 10.53 -3.54 11.23
CA THR A 147 9.52 -3.22 12.24
C THR A 147 8.16 -3.66 11.74
N TYR A 148 7.65 -4.70 12.32
CA TYR A 148 6.38 -5.31 12.00
C TYR A 148 5.33 -4.81 12.99
N LEU A 149 4.26 -4.22 12.49
CA LEU A 149 3.01 -4.08 13.25
C LEU A 149 2.06 -5.13 12.70
N THR A 150 1.86 -6.17 13.49
CA THR A 150 0.76 -7.10 13.28
C THR A 150 -0.48 -6.52 13.91
N CYS A 151 -1.54 -6.35 13.14
CA CYS A 151 -2.90 -6.18 13.65
C CYS A 151 -3.59 -7.53 13.66
#